data_8aca6319cb6d0cf4dd6604031361945b
#
_entry.id   8aca6319cb6d0cf4dd6604031361945b
#
_cell.length_a   1.000
_cell.length_b   1.000
_cell.length_c   1.000
_cell.angle_alpha   90.00
_cell.angle_beta   90.00
_cell.angle_gamma   90.00
#
_symmetry.space_group_name_H-M   'P 1'
#
loop_
_entity.id
_entity.type
_entity.pdbx_description
1 polymer ?
#
loop_
_entity_poly.entity_id
_entity_poly.type
_entity_poly.pdbx_seq_one_letter_code
_entity_poly.pdbx_strand_id
1 'polypeptide(L)'
;TINHLLENTGKENILFVKCDDERVEEDNLIESAREKHREMFDPQDTTYLFLDEIQEIEDWNKTIKRIYDLDEKTKIFISGSRLLKSELSTALAGRFVYFDVYPFSFKEFLKTKNVDIKGRTDLLSKKSNVKHHLREYLQWGGFPEIVLEKDEEKKKELLKFYSDSILYRDVIKRSGINKPEKVEKLKSYLLSNFTNLLNYNKIAKHLSVSPDTVSSYIHHMEESYFVFSVPMFSYSIKKQQINPKKIYCIDNGIRNSVGFKFSRDLGRLYENTVFLELNRRYDEIYYWRDNGKEVDFLIKEGDTVKKLVQVCYDVSSAGEREEKSLIQGMDEFDLKEGTIITGDTRDKLEREGKTIHYLPLWEWLSV
;
A
#
# COMPACT_ATOMS: atom_id res chain seq x y z
N THR A 1 5.84 -18.37 -3.24
CA THR A 1 5.44 -19.42 -2.26
C THR A 1 5.43 -20.80 -2.92
N ILE A 2 4.67 -21.03 -4.02
CA ILE A 2 4.60 -22.35 -4.69
C ILE A 2 5.99 -22.83 -5.10
N ASN A 3 6.80 -22.02 -5.80
CA ASN A 3 8.16 -22.42 -6.21
C ASN A 3 9.05 -22.79 -5.03
N HIS A 4 8.94 -22.11 -3.90
CA HIS A 4 9.69 -22.45 -2.69
C HIS A 4 9.21 -23.77 -2.06
N LEU A 5 7.90 -24.04 -2.09
CA LEU A 5 7.38 -25.34 -1.64
C LEU A 5 7.84 -26.49 -2.54
N LEU A 6 7.91 -26.27 -3.86
CA LEU A 6 8.38 -27.27 -4.83
C LEU A 6 9.85 -27.69 -4.63
N GLU A 7 10.65 -26.89 -3.92
CA GLU A 7 12.03 -27.25 -3.53
C GLU A 7 12.07 -28.34 -2.43
N ASN A 8 11.00 -28.43 -1.62
CA ASN A 8 10.96 -29.30 -0.43
C ASN A 8 9.77 -30.26 -0.38
N THR A 9 8.86 -30.18 -1.36
CA THR A 9 7.60 -30.93 -1.37
C THR A 9 7.34 -31.46 -2.78
N GLY A 10 6.83 -32.68 -2.88
CA GLY A 10 6.45 -33.27 -4.17
C GLY A 10 5.30 -32.50 -4.84
N LYS A 11 5.28 -32.48 -6.17
CA LYS A 11 4.25 -31.80 -6.97
C LYS A 11 2.85 -32.34 -6.67
N GLU A 12 2.75 -33.61 -6.35
CA GLU A 12 1.52 -34.33 -5.95
C GLU A 12 0.88 -33.74 -4.69
N ASN A 13 1.63 -33.00 -3.88
CA ASN A 13 1.13 -32.39 -2.65
C ASN A 13 0.69 -30.92 -2.85
N ILE A 14 0.72 -30.39 -4.07
CA ILE A 14 0.36 -28.99 -4.35
C ILE A 14 -0.81 -28.95 -5.33
N LEU A 15 -1.93 -28.36 -4.88
CA LEU A 15 -3.08 -28.06 -5.72
C LEU A 15 -3.24 -26.55 -5.86
N PHE A 16 -3.19 -26.04 -7.10
CA PHE A 16 -3.45 -24.65 -7.43
C PHE A 16 -4.75 -24.55 -8.23
N VAL A 17 -5.69 -23.74 -7.75
CA VAL A 17 -6.98 -23.49 -8.39
C VAL A 17 -7.11 -21.99 -8.65
N LYS A 18 -7.32 -21.63 -9.91
CA LYS A 18 -7.65 -20.28 -10.33
C LYS A 18 -9.16 -20.12 -10.37
N CYS A 19 -9.70 -19.34 -9.42
CA CYS A 19 -11.14 -19.27 -9.20
C CYS A 19 -11.89 -18.36 -10.18
N ASP A 20 -11.18 -17.53 -10.96
CA ASP A 20 -11.73 -16.65 -12.00
C ASP A 20 -11.61 -17.25 -13.42
N ASP A 21 -11.34 -18.57 -13.55
CA ASP A 21 -11.27 -19.22 -14.86
C ASP A 21 -12.69 -19.53 -15.38
N GLU A 22 -13.16 -18.73 -16.33
CA GLU A 22 -14.49 -18.83 -16.95
C GLU A 22 -14.77 -20.18 -17.63
N ARG A 23 -13.75 -21.03 -17.83
CA ARG A 23 -13.92 -22.38 -18.40
C ARG A 23 -14.45 -23.39 -17.40
N VAL A 24 -14.50 -23.04 -16.13
CA VAL A 24 -14.88 -23.91 -15.04
C VAL A 24 -16.21 -23.44 -14.45
N GLU A 25 -17.31 -23.87 -15.07
CA GLU A 25 -18.68 -23.66 -14.58
C GLU A 25 -19.09 -24.82 -13.63
N GLU A 26 -18.38 -24.99 -12.51
CA GLU A 26 -18.76 -26.01 -11.51
C GLU A 26 -19.25 -25.35 -10.23
N ASP A 27 -20.48 -25.66 -9.79
CA ASP A 27 -21.11 -25.15 -8.55
C ASP A 27 -20.25 -25.44 -7.27
N ASN A 28 -19.32 -26.39 -7.34
CA ASN A 28 -18.43 -26.80 -6.26
C ASN A 28 -16.96 -26.92 -6.71
N LEU A 29 -16.45 -25.90 -7.43
CA LEU A 29 -15.11 -25.91 -8.03
C LEU A 29 -14.03 -26.40 -7.07
N ILE A 30 -13.97 -25.87 -5.85
CA ILE A 30 -12.91 -26.18 -4.87
C ILE A 30 -12.94 -27.67 -4.49
N GLU A 31 -14.11 -28.21 -4.18
CA GLU A 31 -14.24 -29.61 -3.78
C GLU A 31 -14.00 -30.57 -4.95
N SER A 32 -14.55 -30.26 -6.13
CA SER A 32 -14.31 -31.04 -7.34
C SER A 32 -12.83 -31.10 -7.71
N ALA A 33 -12.13 -29.97 -7.63
CA ALA A 33 -10.70 -29.93 -7.87
C ALA A 33 -9.90 -30.75 -6.84
N ARG A 34 -10.30 -30.73 -5.56
CA ARG A 34 -9.67 -31.52 -4.50
C ARG A 34 -9.91 -33.02 -4.68
N GLU A 35 -11.12 -33.43 -5.05
CA GLU A 35 -11.46 -34.84 -5.33
C GLU A 35 -10.64 -35.37 -6.51
N LYS A 36 -10.67 -34.67 -7.65
CA LYS A 36 -9.85 -35.01 -8.83
C LYS A 36 -8.35 -35.09 -8.51
N HIS A 37 -7.85 -34.15 -7.71
CA HIS A 37 -6.44 -34.16 -7.30
C HIS A 37 -6.09 -35.40 -6.46
N ARG A 38 -6.96 -35.78 -5.50
CA ARG A 38 -6.78 -36.99 -4.68
C ARG A 38 -6.83 -38.25 -5.51
N GLU A 39 -7.78 -38.35 -6.44
CA GLU A 39 -7.87 -39.50 -7.35
C GLU A 39 -6.64 -39.67 -8.25
N MET A 40 -6.05 -38.55 -8.71
CA MET A 40 -4.92 -38.57 -9.63
C MET A 40 -3.58 -38.82 -8.94
N PHE A 41 -3.39 -38.30 -7.73
CA PHE A 41 -2.07 -38.23 -7.10
C PHE A 41 -1.99 -38.97 -5.77
N ASP A 42 -3.12 -39.29 -5.13
CA ASP A 42 -3.20 -39.93 -3.80
C ASP A 42 -2.16 -39.41 -2.79
N PRO A 43 -2.16 -38.07 -2.49
CA PRO A 43 -1.14 -37.48 -1.65
C PRO A 43 -1.20 -38.04 -0.23
N GLN A 44 -0.09 -38.58 0.26
CA GLN A 44 0.02 -39.19 1.59
C GLN A 44 0.40 -38.16 2.68
N ASP A 45 1.07 -37.08 2.27
CA ASP A 45 1.58 -36.02 3.13
C ASP A 45 0.64 -34.79 3.17
N THR A 46 1.12 -33.71 3.79
CA THR A 46 0.41 -32.43 3.82
C THR A 46 0.16 -31.90 2.41
N THR A 47 -1.10 -31.68 2.06
CA THR A 47 -1.50 -31.02 0.81
C THR A 47 -1.55 -29.51 0.99
N TYR A 48 -0.96 -28.77 0.06
CA TYR A 48 -0.98 -27.32 0.00
C TYR A 48 -1.98 -26.86 -1.07
N LEU A 49 -3.12 -26.36 -0.61
CA LEU A 49 -4.21 -25.86 -1.48
C LEU A 49 -4.03 -24.35 -1.68
N PHE A 50 -3.80 -23.93 -2.92
CA PHE A 50 -3.75 -22.54 -3.32
C PHE A 50 -4.99 -22.18 -4.10
N LEU A 51 -5.69 -21.14 -3.64
CA LEU A 51 -6.92 -20.62 -4.27
C LEU A 51 -6.67 -19.18 -4.66
N ASP A 52 -6.61 -18.91 -5.95
CA ASP A 52 -6.35 -17.58 -6.50
C ASP A 52 -7.67 -16.92 -6.89
N GLU A 53 -7.80 -15.61 -6.59
CA GLU A 53 -9.03 -14.81 -6.81
C GLU A 53 -10.28 -15.46 -6.18
N ILE A 54 -10.17 -15.93 -4.93
CA ILE A 54 -11.20 -16.72 -4.23
C ILE A 54 -12.56 -16.03 -4.17
N GLN A 55 -12.60 -14.70 -4.18
CA GLN A 55 -13.81 -13.90 -4.11
C GLN A 55 -14.71 -14.05 -5.35
N GLU A 56 -14.26 -14.70 -6.41
CA GLU A 56 -15.10 -15.03 -7.57
C GLU A 56 -16.00 -16.25 -7.31
N ILE A 57 -15.77 -16.98 -6.21
CA ILE A 57 -16.60 -18.12 -5.79
C ILE A 57 -17.61 -17.66 -4.74
N GLU A 58 -18.87 -17.94 -4.99
CA GLU A 58 -19.95 -17.68 -4.04
C GLU A 58 -19.81 -18.58 -2.79
N ASP A 59 -20.10 -18.04 -1.60
CA ASP A 59 -20.02 -18.78 -0.32
C ASP A 59 -18.67 -19.48 -0.03
N TRP A 60 -17.58 -19.03 -0.65
CA TRP A 60 -16.26 -19.63 -0.50
C TRP A 60 -15.81 -19.78 0.97
N ASN A 61 -16.20 -18.87 1.84
CA ASN A 61 -15.86 -18.86 3.26
C ASN A 61 -16.40 -20.09 4.02
N LYS A 62 -17.62 -20.57 3.65
CA LYS A 62 -18.20 -21.78 4.22
C LYS A 62 -17.41 -23.01 3.79
N THR A 63 -17.01 -23.07 2.52
CA THR A 63 -16.21 -24.17 1.97
C THR A 63 -14.83 -24.22 2.63
N ILE A 64 -14.14 -23.08 2.76
CA ILE A 64 -12.82 -23.02 3.43
C ILE A 64 -12.93 -23.44 4.89
N LYS A 65 -13.94 -22.94 5.61
CA LYS A 65 -14.17 -23.34 6.98
C LYS A 65 -14.37 -24.85 7.11
N ARG A 66 -15.18 -25.45 6.26
CA ARG A 66 -15.41 -26.90 6.25
C ARG A 66 -14.13 -27.69 5.99
N ILE A 67 -13.32 -27.29 5.01
CA ILE A 67 -12.05 -27.93 4.72
C ILE A 67 -11.11 -27.84 5.91
N TYR A 68 -10.99 -26.65 6.50
CA TYR A 68 -10.12 -26.41 7.66
C TYR A 68 -10.54 -27.26 8.87
N ASP A 69 -11.84 -27.38 9.14
CA ASP A 69 -12.36 -28.10 10.31
C ASP A 69 -12.33 -29.63 10.12
N LEU A 70 -12.34 -30.14 8.89
CA LEU A 70 -12.43 -31.58 8.60
C LEU A 70 -11.14 -32.22 8.06
N ASP A 71 -10.18 -31.43 7.61
CA ASP A 71 -8.98 -31.96 6.94
C ASP A 71 -7.70 -31.32 7.50
N GLU A 72 -7.16 -31.91 8.56
CA GLU A 72 -5.96 -31.44 9.24
C GLU A 72 -4.70 -31.50 8.36
N LYS A 73 -4.68 -32.33 7.31
CA LYS A 73 -3.56 -32.46 6.38
C LYS A 73 -3.53 -31.38 5.31
N THR A 74 -4.62 -30.61 5.12
CA THR A 74 -4.63 -29.54 4.11
C THR A 74 -4.24 -28.19 4.70
N LYS A 75 -3.20 -27.55 4.12
CA LYS A 75 -2.79 -26.17 4.37
C LYS A 75 -3.34 -25.29 3.26
N ILE A 76 -4.12 -24.26 3.62
CA ILE A 76 -4.87 -23.45 2.66
C ILE A 76 -4.21 -22.08 2.52
N PHE A 77 -3.92 -21.68 1.28
CA PHE A 77 -3.45 -20.36 0.89
C PHE A 77 -4.48 -19.72 -0.03
N ILE A 78 -4.90 -18.52 0.32
CA ILE A 78 -5.93 -17.80 -0.40
C ILE A 78 -5.35 -16.48 -0.87
N SER A 79 -5.56 -16.14 -2.13
CA SER A 79 -5.30 -14.79 -2.66
C SER A 79 -6.57 -14.17 -3.22
N GLY A 80 -6.58 -12.83 -3.23
CA GLY A 80 -7.65 -12.07 -3.84
C GLY A 80 -7.41 -10.58 -3.75
N SER A 81 -7.89 -9.82 -4.72
CA SER A 81 -7.72 -8.37 -4.80
C SER A 81 -8.55 -7.61 -3.76
N ARG A 82 -9.58 -8.25 -3.19
CA ARG A 82 -10.54 -7.62 -2.26
C ARG A 82 -11.00 -8.58 -1.15
N LEU A 83 -10.05 -9.21 -0.48
CA LEU A 83 -10.39 -9.95 0.73
C LEU A 83 -10.53 -8.97 1.89
N LEU A 84 -11.75 -8.56 2.17
CA LEU A 84 -12.04 -7.68 3.30
C LEU A 84 -11.70 -8.37 4.60
N LYS A 85 -10.90 -7.72 5.46
CA LYS A 85 -10.62 -8.22 6.83
C LYS A 85 -11.91 -8.54 7.59
N SER A 86 -13.00 -7.82 7.33
CA SER A 86 -14.31 -8.03 7.94
C SER A 86 -14.97 -9.37 7.53
N GLU A 87 -14.90 -9.74 6.26
CA GLU A 87 -15.44 -11.02 5.78
C GLU A 87 -14.66 -12.19 6.36
N LEU A 88 -13.33 -12.11 6.33
CA LEU A 88 -12.44 -13.12 6.92
C LEU A 88 -12.65 -13.23 8.44
N SER A 89 -12.70 -12.10 9.15
CA SER A 89 -12.85 -12.10 10.61
C SER A 89 -14.18 -12.69 11.06
N THR A 90 -15.25 -12.51 10.29
CA THR A 90 -16.57 -13.03 10.62
C THR A 90 -16.67 -14.54 10.35
N ALA A 91 -16.16 -15.00 9.21
CA ALA A 91 -16.32 -16.39 8.77
C ALA A 91 -15.24 -17.33 9.31
N LEU A 92 -14.00 -16.85 9.44
CA LEU A 92 -12.82 -17.65 9.77
C LEU A 92 -12.10 -17.17 11.04
N ALA A 93 -12.84 -16.57 11.98
CA ALA A 93 -12.29 -16.01 13.21
C ALA A 93 -11.26 -16.93 13.90
N GLY A 94 -10.02 -16.44 14.05
CA GLY A 94 -8.93 -17.19 14.69
C GLY A 94 -8.30 -18.31 13.84
N ARG A 95 -8.70 -18.49 12.58
CA ARG A 95 -8.25 -19.58 11.71
C ARG A 95 -7.35 -19.15 10.55
N PHE A 96 -6.98 -17.87 10.46
CA PHE A 96 -6.15 -17.36 9.37
C PHE A 96 -5.11 -16.35 9.84
N VAL A 97 -4.08 -16.21 9.03
CA VAL A 97 -3.09 -15.13 9.13
C VAL A 97 -3.17 -14.33 7.84
N TYR A 98 -3.25 -13.01 7.95
CA TYR A 98 -3.43 -12.10 6.82
C TYR A 98 -2.13 -11.36 6.50
N PHE A 99 -1.83 -11.24 5.22
CA PHE A 99 -0.69 -10.51 4.69
C PHE A 99 -1.13 -9.57 3.57
N ASP A 100 -0.85 -8.28 3.72
CA ASP A 100 -0.97 -7.32 2.62
C ASP A 100 0.25 -7.44 1.69
N VAL A 101 0.01 -7.60 0.39
CA VAL A 101 1.07 -7.65 -0.63
C VAL A 101 1.06 -6.35 -1.42
N TYR A 102 2.04 -5.50 -1.17
CA TYR A 102 2.24 -4.23 -1.86
C TYR A 102 3.15 -4.40 -3.08
N PRO A 103 3.16 -3.43 -4.03
CA PRO A 103 4.25 -3.30 -4.99
C PRO A 103 5.61 -3.33 -4.28
N PHE A 104 6.70 -3.64 -4.97
CA PHE A 104 8.02 -3.71 -4.34
C PHE A 104 8.35 -2.48 -3.49
N SER A 105 8.85 -2.70 -2.28
CA SER A 105 9.57 -1.68 -1.53
C SER A 105 10.85 -1.26 -2.26
N PHE A 106 11.44 -0.15 -1.89
CA PHE A 106 12.71 0.26 -2.52
C PHE A 106 13.84 -0.76 -2.30
N LYS A 107 13.86 -1.44 -1.15
CA LYS A 107 14.81 -2.54 -0.90
C LYS A 107 14.62 -3.70 -1.87
N GLU A 108 13.39 -4.12 -2.10
CA GLU A 108 13.07 -5.19 -3.06
C GLU A 108 13.39 -4.74 -4.48
N PHE A 109 13.07 -3.49 -4.84
CA PHE A 109 13.45 -2.89 -6.10
C PHE A 109 14.97 -2.94 -6.33
N LEU A 110 15.79 -2.54 -5.34
CA LEU A 110 17.25 -2.61 -5.44
C LEU A 110 17.74 -4.04 -5.66
N LYS A 111 17.14 -5.04 -5.00
CA LYS A 111 17.48 -6.46 -5.22
C LYS A 111 17.22 -6.90 -6.66
N THR A 112 16.13 -6.48 -7.29
CA THR A 112 15.87 -6.80 -8.71
C THR A 112 16.88 -6.16 -9.66
N LYS A 113 17.52 -5.06 -9.22
CA LYS A 113 18.60 -4.37 -9.96
C LYS A 113 20.01 -4.91 -9.59
N ASN A 114 20.08 -6.02 -8.85
CA ASN A 114 21.33 -6.61 -8.35
C ASN A 114 22.15 -5.65 -7.46
N VAL A 115 21.47 -4.77 -6.74
CA VAL A 115 22.06 -3.86 -5.75
C VAL A 115 21.74 -4.38 -4.36
N ASP A 116 22.63 -5.17 -3.79
CA ASP A 116 22.54 -5.63 -2.40
C ASP A 116 23.30 -4.68 -1.48
N ILE A 117 22.68 -4.32 -0.36
CA ILE A 117 23.22 -3.38 0.64
C ILE A 117 23.49 -4.16 1.93
N LYS A 118 24.77 -4.30 2.27
CA LYS A 118 25.24 -5.08 3.45
C LYS A 118 25.58 -4.18 4.65
N GLY A 119 24.96 -3.04 4.79
CA GLY A 119 25.16 -2.13 5.88
C GLY A 119 25.59 -0.73 5.42
N ARG A 120 25.84 0.15 6.37
CA ARG A 120 25.99 1.58 6.11
C ARG A 120 27.21 1.94 5.24
N THR A 121 28.37 1.31 5.49
CA THR A 121 29.59 1.58 4.71
C THR A 121 29.39 1.19 3.25
N ASP A 122 28.77 0.05 3.00
CA ASP A 122 28.43 -0.43 1.66
C ASP A 122 27.43 0.49 0.97
N LEU A 123 26.40 0.92 1.69
CA LEU A 123 25.42 1.90 1.21
C LEU A 123 26.09 3.21 0.77
N LEU A 124 27.00 3.74 1.56
CA LEU A 124 27.73 4.97 1.22
C LEU A 124 28.63 4.80 0.00
N SER A 125 29.28 3.66 -0.14
CA SER A 125 30.11 3.34 -1.33
C SER A 125 29.28 3.27 -2.60
N LYS A 126 28.02 2.83 -2.51
CA LYS A 126 27.05 2.70 -3.62
C LYS A 126 26.11 3.90 -3.76
N LYS A 127 26.33 4.99 -3.02
CA LYS A 127 25.42 6.17 -2.95
C LYS A 127 24.91 6.63 -4.32
N SER A 128 25.82 6.80 -5.29
CA SER A 128 25.45 7.27 -6.63
C SER A 128 24.49 6.31 -7.35
N ASN A 129 24.77 5.02 -7.26
CA ASN A 129 23.92 3.97 -7.85
C ASN A 129 22.55 3.89 -7.17
N VAL A 130 22.52 3.91 -5.84
CA VAL A 130 21.25 3.90 -5.07
C VAL A 130 20.40 5.13 -5.39
N LYS A 131 21.00 6.32 -5.49
CA LYS A 131 20.28 7.54 -5.89
C LYS A 131 19.77 7.49 -7.34
N HIS A 132 20.51 6.86 -8.25
CA HIS A 132 20.04 6.63 -9.62
C HIS A 132 18.77 5.76 -9.59
N HIS A 133 18.80 4.66 -8.89
CA HIS A 133 17.67 3.75 -8.74
C HIS A 133 16.51 4.36 -7.95
N LEU A 134 16.77 5.24 -6.98
CA LEU A 134 15.68 5.97 -6.33
C LEU A 134 14.91 6.86 -7.33
N ARG A 135 15.61 7.53 -8.25
CA ARG A 135 14.93 8.33 -9.30
C ARG A 135 14.07 7.45 -10.20
N GLU A 136 14.58 6.28 -10.59
CA GLU A 136 13.82 5.29 -11.37
C GLU A 136 12.57 4.81 -10.59
N TYR A 137 12.72 4.48 -9.32
CA TYR A 137 11.64 4.06 -8.44
C TYR A 137 10.57 5.13 -8.23
N LEU A 138 10.98 6.39 -8.01
CA LEU A 138 10.06 7.53 -7.91
C LEU A 138 9.31 7.79 -9.21
N GLN A 139 9.93 7.51 -10.35
CA GLN A 139 9.32 7.71 -11.68
C GLN A 139 8.36 6.59 -12.06
N TRP A 140 8.76 5.34 -11.88
CA TRP A 140 8.07 4.16 -12.42
C TRP A 140 7.37 3.31 -11.37
N GLY A 141 7.63 3.56 -10.08
CA GLY A 141 7.04 2.80 -8.99
C GLY A 141 7.67 1.44 -8.75
N GLY A 142 6.92 0.59 -8.04
CA GLY A 142 7.37 -0.72 -7.55
C GLY A 142 6.58 -1.92 -8.09
N PHE A 143 5.67 -1.77 -9.06
CA PHE A 143 5.00 -2.93 -9.64
C PHE A 143 6.01 -3.86 -10.30
N PRO A 144 6.05 -5.17 -9.97
CA PRO A 144 7.10 -6.08 -10.41
C PRO A 144 7.33 -6.10 -11.91
N GLU A 145 6.29 -6.19 -12.71
CA GLU A 145 6.36 -6.21 -14.17
C GLU A 145 6.94 -4.91 -14.73
N ILE A 146 6.56 -3.75 -14.15
CA ILE A 146 7.10 -2.43 -14.53
C ILE A 146 8.59 -2.33 -14.20
N VAL A 147 9.00 -2.88 -13.04
CA VAL A 147 10.41 -2.87 -12.61
C VAL A 147 11.29 -3.70 -13.55
N LEU A 148 10.75 -4.79 -14.09
CA LEU A 148 11.45 -5.72 -14.99
C LEU A 148 11.39 -5.28 -16.47
N GLU A 149 10.38 -4.50 -16.87
CA GLU A 149 10.29 -3.97 -18.23
C GLU A 149 11.40 -2.93 -18.49
N LYS A 150 11.93 -2.90 -19.71
CA LYS A 150 13.01 -1.98 -20.12
C LYS A 150 12.50 -0.83 -20.98
N ASP A 151 11.43 -1.07 -21.75
CA ASP A 151 10.85 -0.10 -22.64
C ASP A 151 9.95 0.89 -21.87
N GLU A 152 10.27 2.18 -21.92
CA GLU A 152 9.53 3.22 -21.20
C GLU A 152 8.09 3.42 -21.71
N GLU A 153 7.82 3.23 -23.00
CA GLU A 153 6.46 3.36 -23.53
C GLU A 153 5.60 2.19 -23.05
N LYS A 154 6.14 0.97 -23.06
CA LYS A 154 5.45 -0.19 -22.48
C LYS A 154 5.20 -0.03 -20.99
N LYS A 155 6.15 0.52 -20.22
CA LYS A 155 5.92 0.84 -18.80
C LYS A 155 4.71 1.76 -18.62
N LYS A 156 4.59 2.81 -19.44
CA LYS A 156 3.44 3.73 -19.37
C LYS A 156 2.13 3.04 -19.71
N GLU A 157 2.11 2.22 -20.76
CA GLU A 157 0.94 1.46 -21.17
C GLU A 157 0.49 0.48 -20.06
N LEU A 158 1.42 -0.29 -19.50
CA LEU A 158 1.14 -1.23 -18.43
C LEU A 158 0.62 -0.52 -17.16
N LEU A 159 1.24 0.60 -16.75
CA LEU A 159 0.78 1.38 -15.59
C LEU A 159 -0.63 1.94 -15.80
N LYS A 160 -0.94 2.40 -17.02
CA LYS A 160 -2.29 2.83 -17.37
C LYS A 160 -3.26 1.65 -17.32
N PHE A 161 -2.88 0.52 -17.90
CA PHE A 161 -3.67 -0.71 -17.86
C PHE A 161 -3.97 -1.16 -16.42
N TYR A 162 -2.97 -1.16 -15.53
CA TYR A 162 -3.17 -1.50 -14.11
C TYR A 162 -4.13 -0.52 -13.43
N SER A 163 -3.92 0.79 -13.64
CA SER A 163 -4.82 1.81 -13.11
C SER A 163 -6.27 1.59 -13.55
N ASP A 164 -6.48 1.27 -14.82
CA ASP A 164 -7.81 1.06 -15.38
C ASP A 164 -8.39 -0.29 -14.92
N SER A 165 -7.59 -1.36 -14.88
CA SER A 165 -8.02 -2.68 -14.39
C SER A 165 -8.50 -2.62 -12.95
N ILE A 166 -7.74 -2.01 -12.04
CA ILE A 166 -8.15 -1.83 -10.64
C ILE A 166 -9.44 -1.03 -10.58
N LEU A 167 -9.53 0.08 -11.33
CA LEU A 167 -10.70 0.93 -11.29
C LEU A 167 -11.96 0.21 -11.80
N TYR A 168 -11.89 -0.42 -12.97
CA TYR A 168 -13.07 -1.02 -13.58
C TYR A 168 -13.46 -2.35 -12.95
N ARG A 169 -12.50 -3.25 -12.70
CA ARG A 169 -12.76 -4.57 -12.14
C ARG A 169 -13.05 -4.49 -10.64
N ASP A 170 -12.15 -3.85 -9.88
CA ASP A 170 -12.16 -3.96 -8.42
C ASP A 170 -12.97 -2.84 -7.74
N VAL A 171 -13.12 -1.67 -8.38
CA VAL A 171 -13.92 -0.56 -7.84
C VAL A 171 -15.32 -0.52 -8.45
N ILE A 172 -15.43 -0.35 -9.79
CA ILE A 172 -16.72 -0.06 -10.45
C ILE A 172 -17.61 -1.31 -10.52
N LYS A 173 -17.14 -2.38 -11.18
CA LYS A 173 -17.92 -3.60 -11.41
C LYS A 173 -18.36 -4.23 -10.09
N ARG A 174 -17.41 -4.37 -9.17
CA ARG A 174 -17.62 -5.05 -7.90
C ARG A 174 -18.56 -4.30 -6.94
N SER A 175 -18.48 -2.96 -6.92
CA SER A 175 -19.35 -2.14 -6.07
C SER A 175 -20.66 -1.74 -6.75
N GLY A 176 -20.94 -2.24 -7.97
CA GLY A 176 -22.17 -1.95 -8.70
C GLY A 176 -22.38 -0.48 -9.03
N ILE A 177 -21.30 0.26 -9.28
CA ILE A 177 -21.38 1.70 -9.51
C ILE A 177 -21.95 1.99 -10.89
N ASN A 178 -23.10 2.68 -10.93
CA ASN A 178 -23.83 2.98 -12.18
C ASN A 178 -23.28 4.20 -12.96
N LYS A 179 -22.30 4.94 -12.42
CA LYS A 179 -21.73 6.14 -13.05
C LYS A 179 -20.21 6.07 -13.13
N PRO A 180 -19.65 5.19 -14.00
CA PRO A 180 -18.21 4.99 -14.13
C PRO A 180 -17.44 6.28 -14.40
N GLU A 181 -17.99 7.18 -15.23
CA GLU A 181 -17.38 8.44 -15.61
C GLU A 181 -17.13 9.39 -14.41
N LYS A 182 -17.89 9.25 -13.33
CA LYS A 182 -17.66 10.02 -12.11
C LYS A 182 -16.49 9.48 -11.32
N VAL A 183 -16.35 8.15 -11.29
CA VAL A 183 -15.23 7.46 -10.63
C VAL A 183 -13.91 7.73 -11.36
N GLU A 184 -13.92 7.74 -12.70
CA GLU A 184 -12.74 8.13 -13.50
C GLU A 184 -12.29 9.57 -13.23
N LYS A 185 -13.26 10.52 -13.18
CA LYS A 185 -12.95 11.90 -12.82
C LYS A 185 -12.41 12.01 -11.41
N LEU A 186 -12.98 11.24 -10.46
CA LEU A 186 -12.48 11.18 -9.10
C LEU A 186 -11.06 10.62 -9.04
N LYS A 187 -10.77 9.51 -9.74
CA LYS A 187 -9.43 8.95 -9.90
C LYS A 187 -8.42 10.03 -10.32
N SER A 188 -8.73 10.71 -11.41
CA SER A 188 -7.85 11.75 -11.96
C SER A 188 -7.65 12.91 -10.97
N TYR A 189 -8.71 13.29 -10.24
CA TYR A 189 -8.63 14.31 -9.20
C TYR A 189 -7.73 13.87 -8.03
N LEU A 190 -7.91 12.65 -7.51
CA LEU A 190 -7.15 12.14 -6.38
C LEU A 190 -5.66 11.98 -6.72
N LEU A 191 -5.34 11.39 -7.88
CA LEU A 191 -3.96 11.22 -8.34
C LEU A 191 -3.24 12.56 -8.63
N SER A 192 -3.99 13.59 -9.05
CA SER A 192 -3.43 14.94 -9.24
C SER A 192 -3.25 15.70 -7.93
N ASN A 193 -4.02 15.35 -6.89
CA ASN A 193 -4.02 16.01 -5.58
C ASN A 193 -3.52 15.09 -4.44
N PHE A 194 -2.78 14.03 -4.76
CA PHE A 194 -2.21 13.14 -3.75
C PHE A 194 -1.35 13.91 -2.74
N THR A 195 -1.20 13.41 -1.54
CA THR A 195 -0.61 14.03 -0.34
C THR A 195 -1.34 15.28 0.19
N ASN A 196 -2.37 15.77 -0.50
CA ASN A 196 -3.17 16.89 -0.03
C ASN A 196 -4.35 16.45 0.84
N LEU A 197 -4.86 17.42 1.61
CA LEU A 197 -6.10 17.26 2.35
C LEU A 197 -7.32 17.16 1.42
N LEU A 198 -8.17 16.18 1.66
CA LEU A 198 -9.41 15.97 0.94
C LEU A 198 -10.49 16.96 1.40
N ASN A 199 -11.12 17.60 0.45
CA ASN A 199 -12.34 18.37 0.71
C ASN A 199 -13.50 17.73 -0.05
N TYR A 200 -14.26 16.90 0.64
CA TYR A 200 -15.39 16.14 0.07
C TYR A 200 -16.43 17.03 -0.58
N ASN A 201 -16.76 18.18 0.02
CA ASN A 201 -17.72 19.13 -0.55
C ASN A 201 -17.24 19.75 -1.87
N LYS A 202 -15.94 20.11 -1.95
CA LYS A 202 -15.33 20.63 -3.19
C LYS A 202 -15.33 19.59 -4.30
N ILE A 203 -14.99 18.34 -3.96
CA ILE A 203 -14.99 17.20 -4.90
C ILE A 203 -16.42 16.90 -5.35
N ALA A 204 -17.37 16.84 -4.44
CA ALA A 204 -18.78 16.59 -4.72
C ALA A 204 -19.36 17.61 -5.72
N LYS A 205 -19.06 18.90 -5.50
CA LYS A 205 -19.45 19.98 -6.42
C LYS A 205 -18.82 19.81 -7.81
N HIS A 206 -17.53 19.46 -7.86
CA HIS A 206 -16.80 19.22 -9.12
C HIS A 206 -17.37 18.05 -9.92
N LEU A 207 -17.77 16.98 -9.23
CA LEU A 207 -18.30 15.75 -9.84
C LEU A 207 -19.82 15.82 -10.07
N SER A 208 -20.52 16.83 -9.52
CA SER A 208 -21.99 16.91 -9.51
C SER A 208 -22.63 15.64 -8.88
N VAL A 209 -22.18 15.31 -7.66
CA VAL A 209 -22.70 14.22 -6.82
C VAL A 209 -22.80 14.71 -5.36
N SER A 210 -23.34 13.88 -4.46
CA SER A 210 -23.34 14.19 -3.03
C SER A 210 -21.96 13.94 -2.38
N PRO A 211 -21.62 14.61 -1.25
CA PRO A 211 -20.42 14.31 -0.48
C PRO A 211 -20.36 12.84 -0.02
N ASP A 212 -21.50 12.25 0.33
CA ASP A 212 -21.60 10.84 0.73
C ASP A 212 -21.24 9.90 -0.42
N THR A 213 -21.65 10.24 -1.65
CA THR A 213 -21.24 9.50 -2.86
C THR A 213 -19.73 9.56 -3.07
N VAL A 214 -19.11 10.74 -2.86
CA VAL A 214 -17.66 10.88 -2.93
C VAL A 214 -16.99 10.00 -1.88
N SER A 215 -17.49 10.02 -0.65
CA SER A 215 -16.98 9.21 0.45
C SER A 215 -17.08 7.71 0.13
N SER A 216 -18.20 7.26 -0.41
CA SER A 216 -18.40 5.86 -0.84
C SER A 216 -17.42 5.47 -1.95
N TYR A 217 -17.22 6.31 -2.96
CA TYR A 217 -16.30 6.01 -4.05
C TYR A 217 -14.84 5.94 -3.56
N ILE A 218 -14.43 6.86 -2.66
CA ILE A 218 -13.09 6.80 -2.06
C ILE A 218 -12.94 5.53 -1.23
N HIS A 219 -13.94 5.16 -0.43
CA HIS A 219 -13.92 3.91 0.35
C HIS A 219 -13.71 2.68 -0.55
N HIS A 220 -14.41 2.57 -1.68
CA HIS A 220 -14.19 1.46 -2.61
C HIS A 220 -12.80 1.48 -3.27
N MET A 221 -12.24 2.67 -3.51
CA MET A 221 -10.84 2.78 -3.97
C MET A 221 -9.84 2.40 -2.88
N GLU A 222 -10.13 2.64 -1.60
CA GLU A 222 -9.32 2.20 -0.46
C GLU A 222 -9.37 0.68 -0.31
N GLU A 223 -10.56 0.09 -0.41
CA GLU A 223 -10.73 -1.36 -0.38
C GLU A 223 -9.95 -2.10 -1.48
N SER A 224 -9.77 -1.47 -2.65
CA SER A 224 -8.97 -2.00 -3.75
C SER A 224 -7.47 -1.65 -3.64
N TYR A 225 -7.04 -1.04 -2.55
CA TYR A 225 -5.67 -0.52 -2.36
C TYR A 225 -5.22 0.50 -3.39
N PHE A 226 -6.14 1.09 -4.17
CA PHE A 226 -5.78 2.09 -5.17
C PHE A 226 -5.32 3.40 -4.55
N VAL A 227 -5.98 3.81 -3.45
CA VAL A 227 -5.62 4.97 -2.63
C VAL A 227 -5.71 4.63 -1.15
N PHE A 228 -5.14 5.48 -0.32
CA PHE A 228 -5.17 5.40 1.14
C PHE A 228 -5.48 6.76 1.73
N SER A 229 -6.36 6.82 2.73
CA SER A 229 -6.62 8.03 3.50
C SER A 229 -5.90 7.99 4.84
N VAL A 230 -5.16 9.05 5.15
CA VAL A 230 -4.51 9.23 6.46
C VAL A 230 -5.31 10.28 7.23
N PRO A 231 -5.93 9.92 8.38
CA PRO A 231 -6.70 10.84 9.20
C PRO A 231 -5.80 11.78 10.01
N MET A 232 -6.35 12.90 10.44
CA MET A 232 -5.70 13.76 11.42
C MET A 232 -5.70 13.09 12.80
N PHE A 233 -4.56 13.12 13.48
CA PHE A 233 -4.49 12.61 14.84
C PHE A 233 -5.33 13.49 15.80
N SER A 234 -6.11 12.84 16.62
CA SER A 234 -6.80 13.45 17.77
C SER A 234 -7.14 12.37 18.79
N TYR A 235 -7.08 12.67 20.07
CA TYR A 235 -7.61 11.79 21.12
C TYR A 235 -9.13 11.64 21.08
N SER A 236 -9.83 12.48 20.30
CA SER A 236 -11.28 12.41 20.08
C SER A 236 -11.57 11.73 18.74
N ILE A 237 -12.19 10.56 18.76
CA ILE A 237 -12.64 9.82 17.55
C ILE A 237 -13.53 10.71 16.67
N LYS A 238 -14.44 11.48 17.28
CA LYS A 238 -15.30 12.41 16.56
C LYS A 238 -14.49 13.45 15.77
N LYS A 239 -13.43 14.00 16.38
CA LYS A 239 -12.54 14.95 15.68
C LYS A 239 -11.77 14.28 14.57
N GLN A 240 -11.28 13.05 14.74
CA GLN A 240 -10.60 12.29 13.67
C GLN A 240 -11.51 12.07 12.45
N GLN A 241 -12.80 11.77 12.68
CA GLN A 241 -13.78 11.54 11.63
C GLN A 241 -14.18 12.80 10.86
N ILE A 242 -14.27 13.94 11.55
CA ILE A 242 -14.72 15.22 10.96
C ILE A 242 -13.58 15.93 10.21
N ASN A 243 -12.34 15.79 10.66
CA ASN A 243 -11.22 16.49 10.05
C ASN A 243 -10.90 15.93 8.65
N PRO A 244 -10.44 16.80 7.73
CA PRO A 244 -10.00 16.35 6.41
C PRO A 244 -8.90 15.29 6.51
N LYS A 245 -8.96 14.28 5.65
CA LYS A 245 -7.91 13.27 5.53
C LYS A 245 -6.92 13.64 4.44
N LYS A 246 -5.64 13.29 4.59
CA LYS A 246 -4.67 13.30 3.48
C LYS A 246 -4.89 12.07 2.60
N ILE A 247 -4.65 12.17 1.30
CA ILE A 247 -4.80 11.07 0.35
C ILE A 247 -3.44 10.66 -0.21
N TYR A 248 -3.17 9.36 -0.25
CA TYR A 248 -1.96 8.76 -0.82
C TYR A 248 -2.34 7.74 -1.88
N CYS A 249 -1.44 7.45 -2.83
CA CYS A 249 -1.67 6.44 -3.86
C CYS A 249 -0.76 5.22 -3.66
N ILE A 250 -1.22 4.06 -4.15
CA ILE A 250 -0.52 2.78 -4.02
C ILE A 250 0.87 2.78 -4.67
N ASP A 251 1.09 3.62 -5.69
CA ASP A 251 2.31 3.60 -6.48
C ASP A 251 2.56 4.93 -7.21
N ASN A 252 3.80 5.41 -7.18
CA ASN A 252 4.18 6.63 -7.87
C ASN A 252 4.14 6.50 -9.40
N GLY A 253 4.40 5.30 -9.94
CA GLY A 253 4.33 5.04 -11.38
C GLY A 253 2.91 5.21 -11.92
N ILE A 254 1.90 4.64 -11.24
CA ILE A 254 0.49 4.86 -11.59
C ILE A 254 0.17 6.36 -11.56
N ARG A 255 0.55 7.06 -10.48
CA ARG A 255 0.33 8.51 -10.37
C ARG A 255 0.98 9.26 -11.52
N ASN A 256 2.20 8.94 -11.89
CA ASN A 256 2.96 9.61 -12.93
C ASN A 256 2.45 9.33 -14.35
N SER A 257 1.82 8.18 -14.58
CA SER A 257 1.29 7.79 -15.88
C SER A 257 -0.12 8.32 -16.15
N VAL A 258 -0.92 8.52 -15.10
CA VAL A 258 -2.36 8.89 -15.19
C VAL A 258 -2.62 10.32 -14.72
N GLY A 259 -1.90 10.80 -13.70
CA GLY A 259 -2.09 12.13 -13.12
C GLY A 259 -1.45 13.24 -13.97
N PHE A 260 -1.97 14.46 -13.84
CA PHE A 260 -1.32 15.64 -14.40
C PHE A 260 0.03 15.88 -13.72
N LYS A 261 1.09 16.02 -14.50
CA LYS A 261 2.44 16.30 -14.00
C LYS A 261 2.62 17.80 -13.80
N PHE A 262 3.01 18.18 -12.60
CA PHE A 262 3.49 19.52 -12.30
C PHE A 262 4.99 19.47 -12.01
N SER A 263 5.75 20.45 -12.46
CA SER A 263 7.22 20.49 -12.31
C SER A 263 7.73 20.52 -10.86
N ARG A 264 6.84 20.66 -9.87
CA ARG A 264 7.16 20.76 -8.44
C ARG A 264 6.74 19.54 -7.61
N ASP A 265 6.46 18.40 -8.26
CA ASP A 265 5.87 17.24 -7.57
C ASP A 265 6.87 16.36 -6.81
N LEU A 266 8.20 16.63 -6.87
CA LEU A 266 9.20 15.79 -6.21
C LEU A 266 8.95 15.65 -4.69
N GLY A 267 8.64 16.73 -3.99
CA GLY A 267 8.32 16.66 -2.56
C GLY A 267 7.15 15.73 -2.26
N ARG A 268 6.11 15.78 -3.09
CA ARG A 268 4.94 14.88 -2.96
C ARG A 268 5.26 13.43 -3.29
N LEU A 269 6.11 13.17 -4.31
CA LEU A 269 6.56 11.80 -4.61
C LEU A 269 7.37 11.22 -3.45
N TYR A 270 8.19 12.06 -2.80
CA TYR A 270 8.91 11.69 -1.57
C TYR A 270 7.92 11.35 -0.46
N GLU A 271 6.95 12.24 -0.19
CA GLU A 271 5.95 12.07 0.85
C GLU A 271 5.12 10.80 0.62
N ASN A 272 4.66 10.53 -0.61
CA ASN A 272 3.96 9.30 -0.94
C ASN A 272 4.83 8.05 -0.75
N THR A 273 6.11 8.13 -1.12
CA THR A 273 7.05 7.00 -0.92
C THR A 273 7.29 6.74 0.56
N VAL A 274 7.43 7.80 1.37
CA VAL A 274 7.55 7.67 2.83
C VAL A 274 6.29 7.05 3.41
N PHE A 275 5.10 7.51 2.99
CA PHE A 275 3.83 6.91 3.40
C PHE A 275 3.79 5.42 3.11
N LEU A 276 4.10 5.00 1.88
CA LEU A 276 4.07 3.58 1.49
C LEU A 276 5.01 2.73 2.32
N GLU A 277 6.20 3.23 2.64
CA GLU A 277 7.15 2.52 3.48
C GLU A 277 6.71 2.46 4.95
N LEU A 278 6.11 3.53 5.48
CA LEU A 278 5.51 3.53 6.82
C LEU A 278 4.32 2.57 6.90
N ASN A 279 3.46 2.56 5.87
CA ASN A 279 2.26 1.73 5.81
C ASN A 279 2.57 0.21 5.73
N ARG A 280 3.78 -0.17 5.30
CA ARG A 280 4.27 -1.56 5.39
C ARG A 280 4.70 -1.97 6.80
N ARG A 281 5.02 -1.00 7.64
CA ARG A 281 5.66 -1.23 8.96
C ARG A 281 4.73 -0.97 10.13
N TYR A 282 3.70 -0.13 9.94
CA TYR A 282 2.84 0.38 11.03
C TYR A 282 1.38 0.37 10.62
N ASP A 283 0.53 -0.05 11.56
CA ASP A 283 -0.93 -0.11 11.36
C ASP A 283 -1.62 1.24 11.63
N GLU A 284 -1.07 2.07 12.51
CA GLU A 284 -1.68 3.33 12.96
C GLU A 284 -0.84 4.53 12.54
N ILE A 285 -1.18 5.08 11.38
CA ILE A 285 -0.53 6.26 10.78
C ILE A 285 -1.55 7.38 10.69
N TYR A 286 -1.12 8.55 11.17
CA TYR A 286 -1.90 9.79 11.16
C TYR A 286 -1.03 10.92 10.62
N TYR A 287 -1.64 12.05 10.24
CA TYR A 287 -0.94 13.33 10.23
C TYR A 287 -1.34 14.15 11.45
N TRP A 288 -0.49 15.08 11.86
CA TRP A 288 -0.80 15.99 12.96
C TRP A 288 -0.85 17.42 12.47
N ARG A 289 -1.79 18.21 13.04
CA ARG A 289 -1.94 19.62 12.72
C ARG A 289 -2.47 20.39 13.92
N ASP A 290 -1.77 21.49 14.26
CA ASP A 290 -2.19 22.46 15.27
C ASP A 290 -1.70 23.86 14.92
N ASN A 291 -2.56 24.88 15.08
CA ASN A 291 -2.25 26.29 14.92
C ASN A 291 -1.48 26.64 13.62
N GLY A 292 -1.87 26.00 12.51
CA GLY A 292 -1.25 26.24 11.20
C GLY A 292 0.07 25.51 10.95
N LYS A 293 0.56 24.77 11.94
CA LYS A 293 1.70 23.85 11.79
C LYS A 293 1.20 22.44 11.51
N GLU A 294 1.98 21.67 10.76
CA GLU A 294 1.61 20.33 10.33
C GLU A 294 2.84 19.42 10.37
N VAL A 295 2.65 18.16 10.80
CA VAL A 295 3.61 17.07 10.66
C VAL A 295 2.98 16.01 9.77
N ASP A 296 3.71 15.58 8.73
CA ASP A 296 3.16 14.70 7.70
C ASP A 296 2.75 13.35 8.24
N PHE A 297 3.55 12.76 9.14
CA PHE A 297 3.28 11.45 9.69
C PHE A 297 3.51 11.40 11.19
N LEU A 298 2.48 10.93 11.89
CA LEU A 298 2.49 10.56 13.30
C LEU A 298 2.21 9.08 13.39
N ILE A 299 3.10 8.33 14.00
CA ILE A 299 2.97 6.88 14.20
C ILE A 299 2.59 6.63 15.66
N LYS A 300 1.48 5.91 15.84
CA LYS A 300 0.96 5.50 17.14
C LYS A 300 1.08 3.99 17.29
N GLU A 301 1.45 3.52 18.46
CA GLU A 301 1.43 2.11 18.84
C GLU A 301 0.77 1.97 20.21
N GLY A 302 -0.30 1.19 20.28
CA GLY A 302 -1.14 1.12 21.48
C GLY A 302 -1.71 2.50 21.81
N ASP A 303 -1.52 2.97 23.04
CA ASP A 303 -2.06 4.27 23.50
C ASP A 303 -1.07 5.44 23.36
N THR A 304 0.12 5.21 22.79
CA THR A 304 1.19 6.22 22.76
C THR A 304 1.62 6.57 21.35
N VAL A 305 1.91 7.86 21.14
CA VAL A 305 2.61 8.33 19.94
C VAL A 305 4.09 7.95 20.06
N LYS A 306 4.62 7.27 19.05
CA LYS A 306 5.98 6.75 19.05
C LYS A 306 6.94 7.54 18.19
N LYS A 307 6.46 8.06 17.06
CA LYS A 307 7.33 8.74 16.10
C LYS A 307 6.59 9.87 15.40
N LEU A 308 7.35 10.90 15.08
CA LEU A 308 6.97 11.96 14.17
C LEU A 308 7.95 11.99 12.99
N VAL A 309 7.42 11.99 11.79
CA VAL A 309 8.21 12.04 10.55
C VAL A 309 7.68 13.15 9.66
N GLN A 310 8.56 14.04 9.27
CA GLN A 310 8.30 15.14 8.34
C GLN A 310 9.04 14.89 7.04
N VAL A 311 8.48 15.33 5.91
CA VAL A 311 9.15 15.22 4.60
C VAL A 311 9.49 16.62 4.09
N CYS A 312 10.77 16.88 3.90
CA CYS A 312 11.28 18.15 3.40
C CYS A 312 12.32 17.89 2.31
N TYR A 313 11.87 17.79 1.04
CA TYR A 313 12.77 17.53 -0.08
C TYR A 313 13.90 18.55 -0.16
N ASP A 314 13.57 19.84 -0.07
CA ASP A 314 14.51 20.95 -0.12
C ASP A 314 14.57 21.68 1.23
N VAL A 315 15.55 21.29 2.04
CA VAL A 315 15.79 21.86 3.38
C VAL A 315 16.17 23.33 3.30
N SER A 316 16.80 23.77 2.20
CA SER A 316 17.25 25.16 2.05
C SER A 316 16.09 26.16 1.93
N SER A 317 14.96 25.70 1.38
CA SER A 317 13.77 26.55 1.15
C SER A 317 12.71 26.47 2.24
N ALA A 318 12.61 25.33 2.92
CA ALA A 318 11.50 25.05 3.84
C ALA A 318 11.93 24.52 5.22
N GLY A 319 13.21 24.19 5.42
CA GLY A 319 13.70 23.45 6.59
C GLY A 319 13.30 24.09 7.92
N GLU A 320 13.47 25.39 8.10
CA GLU A 320 13.14 26.06 9.37
C GLU A 320 11.66 25.98 9.73
N ARG A 321 10.78 26.02 8.76
CA ARG A 321 9.32 25.86 8.97
C ARG A 321 8.99 24.45 9.41
N GLU A 322 9.57 23.45 8.75
CA GLU A 322 9.34 22.03 9.04
C GLU A 322 9.94 21.66 10.40
N GLU A 323 11.10 22.19 10.76
CA GLU A 323 11.69 22.05 12.10
C GLU A 323 10.75 22.56 13.20
N LYS A 324 10.23 23.79 13.05
CA LYS A 324 9.31 24.40 14.03
C LYS A 324 8.02 23.58 14.17
N SER A 325 7.51 23.02 13.08
CA SER A 325 6.34 22.16 13.12
C SER A 325 6.63 20.87 13.86
N LEU A 326 7.78 20.23 13.55
CA LEU A 326 8.17 18.97 14.16
C LEU A 326 8.45 19.15 15.67
N ILE A 327 9.17 20.23 16.07
CA ILE A 327 9.43 20.53 17.50
C ILE A 327 8.13 20.70 18.26
N GLN A 328 7.16 21.47 17.74
CA GLN A 328 5.87 21.65 18.41
C GLN A 328 5.11 20.32 18.55
N GLY A 329 5.12 19.46 17.52
CA GLY A 329 4.54 18.12 17.66
C GLY A 329 5.27 17.26 18.70
N MET A 330 6.62 17.34 18.73
CA MET A 330 7.42 16.63 19.75
C MET A 330 7.10 17.12 21.15
N ASP A 331 6.83 18.41 21.35
CA ASP A 331 6.39 18.97 22.65
C ASP A 331 5.03 18.42 23.06
N GLU A 332 4.06 18.39 22.15
CA GLU A 332 2.71 17.91 22.46
C GLU A 332 2.69 16.43 22.89
N PHE A 333 3.58 15.63 22.29
CA PHE A 333 3.58 14.17 22.55
C PHE A 333 4.74 13.70 23.43
N ASP A 334 5.47 14.62 24.08
CA ASP A 334 6.63 14.35 24.95
C ASP A 334 7.70 13.48 24.25
N LEU A 335 7.96 13.74 22.98
CA LEU A 335 8.97 13.04 22.20
C LEU A 335 10.32 13.78 22.26
N LYS A 336 11.40 13.01 22.43
CA LYS A 336 12.77 13.55 22.45
C LYS A 336 13.42 13.57 21.06
N GLU A 337 12.94 12.73 20.15
CA GLU A 337 13.50 12.59 18.82
C GLU A 337 12.41 12.69 17.74
N GLY A 338 12.76 13.33 16.63
CA GLY A 338 11.94 13.43 15.43
C GLY A 338 12.78 13.25 14.17
N THR A 339 12.15 12.95 13.05
CA THR A 339 12.85 12.69 11.79
C THR A 339 12.33 13.61 10.69
N ILE A 340 13.26 14.21 9.94
CA ILE A 340 12.98 14.92 8.69
C ILE A 340 13.60 14.13 7.54
N ILE A 341 12.76 13.62 6.65
CA ILE A 341 13.20 12.93 5.43
C ILE A 341 13.50 13.96 4.35
N THR A 342 14.72 13.93 3.82
CA THR A 342 15.26 14.97 2.93
C THR A 342 15.59 14.42 1.54
N GLY A 343 15.88 15.33 0.59
CA GLY A 343 16.43 14.98 -0.72
C GLY A 343 17.83 14.37 -0.62
N ASP A 344 18.76 15.05 0.03
CA ASP A 344 20.17 14.64 0.15
C ASP A 344 20.85 15.07 1.45
N THR A 345 20.20 15.94 2.24
CA THR A 345 20.76 16.46 3.48
C THR A 345 20.74 15.38 4.55
N ARG A 346 21.91 15.13 5.13
CA ARG A 346 22.08 14.33 6.33
C ARG A 346 22.67 15.19 7.42
N ASP A 347 21.96 15.35 8.52
CA ASP A 347 22.37 16.16 9.65
C ASP A 347 21.69 15.69 10.95
N LYS A 348 22.12 16.24 12.07
CA LYS A 348 21.52 16.08 13.38
C LYS A 348 21.46 17.45 14.06
N LEU A 349 20.27 17.92 14.33
CA LEU A 349 20.05 19.19 15.04
C LEU A 349 19.58 18.91 16.48
N GLU A 350 20.26 19.50 17.44
CA GLU A 350 19.82 19.52 18.83
C GLU A 350 19.27 20.91 19.17
N ARG A 351 18.01 20.98 19.54
CA ARG A 351 17.33 22.22 19.86
C ARG A 351 16.27 22.01 20.93
N GLU A 352 16.27 22.88 21.95
CA GLU A 352 15.27 22.87 23.04
C GLU A 352 15.17 21.50 23.76
N GLY A 353 16.31 20.80 23.93
CA GLY A 353 16.38 19.47 24.54
C GLY A 353 15.85 18.33 23.65
N LYS A 354 15.58 18.58 22.38
CA LYS A 354 15.11 17.64 21.39
C LYS A 354 16.13 17.41 20.29
N THR A 355 16.10 16.24 19.70
CA THR A 355 16.96 15.85 18.60
C THR A 355 16.14 15.67 17.31
N ILE A 356 16.53 16.35 16.25
CA ILE A 356 15.97 16.16 14.91
C ILE A 356 17.02 15.47 14.05
N HIS A 357 16.64 14.33 13.48
CA HIS A 357 17.47 13.58 12.53
C HIS A 357 17.08 13.91 11.09
N TYR A 358 17.97 14.48 10.33
CA TYR A 358 17.82 14.67 8.89
C TYR A 358 18.37 13.44 8.17
N LEU A 359 17.51 12.74 7.44
CA LEU A 359 17.87 11.52 6.73
C LEU A 359 17.49 11.61 5.26
N PRO A 360 18.45 11.47 4.33
CA PRO A 360 18.12 11.36 2.91
C PRO A 360 17.19 10.18 2.63
N LEU A 361 16.18 10.36 1.79
CA LEU A 361 15.21 9.32 1.47
C LEU A 361 15.87 8.02 0.97
N TRP A 362 16.90 8.16 0.09
CA TRP A 362 17.63 7.00 -0.42
C TRP A 362 18.33 6.20 0.68
N GLU A 363 18.78 6.84 1.74
CA GLU A 363 19.38 6.17 2.90
C GLU A 363 18.29 5.54 3.77
N TRP A 364 17.26 6.31 4.11
CA TRP A 364 16.16 5.86 4.97
C TRP A 364 15.41 4.64 4.42
N LEU A 365 15.21 4.56 3.11
CA LEU A 365 14.58 3.42 2.44
C LEU A 365 15.49 2.19 2.32
N SER A 366 16.80 2.36 2.43
CA SER A 366 17.78 1.27 2.21
C SER A 366 18.20 0.55 3.49
N VAL A 367 17.81 1.05 4.68
CA VAL A 367 18.20 0.50 6.01
C VAL A 367 17.13 -0.37 6.71
#